data_0a68b5e390be1969331c7e3b43471885
#
_entry.id   0a68b5e390be1969331c7e3b43471885
#
_cell.length_a   1.000
_cell.length_b   1.000
_cell.length_c   1.000
_cell.angle_alpha   90.00
_cell.angle_beta   90.00
_cell.angle_gamma   90.00
#
_symmetry.space_group_name_H-M   'P 1'
#
loop_
_entity.id
_entity.type
_entity.pdbx_description
1 polymer ?
#
loop_
_entity_poly.entity_id
_entity_poly.type
_entity_poly.pdbx_seq_one_letter_code
_entity_poly.pdbx_strand_id
1 'polypeptide(L)'
;MENYLSRFWDYLLNVLSSTFNQLFILFGPLLVFVIVLNLTAGFTARMSIRFWGRNLFLYGFGWLGCSVHELSHAFFAIIFGHKINEIELFKPSGNGESLGHVSHSYNKKSIYQKTGNFFIGISPLLSGGIVLFISVLIIF
;
A
#
# COMPACT_ATOMS: atom_id res chain seq x y z
N MET A 1 36.82 34.06 16.70
CA MET A 1 36.59 32.94 15.79
C MET A 1 35.78 31.82 16.46
N GLU A 2 36.05 31.42 17.69
CA GLU A 2 35.31 30.40 18.43
C GLU A 2 33.81 30.70 18.56
N ASN A 3 33.41 31.95 18.73
CA ASN A 3 32.03 32.33 18.94
C ASN A 3 31.13 32.16 17.67
N TYR A 4 31.71 32.22 16.48
CA TYR A 4 30.93 31.96 15.22
C TYR A 4 30.80 30.48 14.94
N LEU A 5 31.82 29.67 15.26
CA LEU A 5 31.78 28.23 15.09
C LEU A 5 30.76 27.58 16.03
N SER A 6 30.75 27.97 17.32
CA SER A 6 29.79 27.46 18.29
C SER A 6 28.36 27.79 17.89
N ARG A 7 28.06 29.04 17.47
CA ARG A 7 26.75 29.45 17.00
C ARG A 7 26.32 28.69 15.74
N PHE A 8 27.24 28.38 14.84
CA PHE A 8 26.94 27.56 13.65
C PHE A 8 26.58 26.13 14.04
N TRP A 9 27.30 25.51 14.95
CA TRP A 9 27.00 24.18 15.46
C TRP A 9 25.67 24.12 16.20
N ASP A 10 25.41 25.11 17.06
CA ASP A 10 24.13 25.21 17.78
C ASP A 10 22.95 25.37 16.81
N TYR A 11 23.12 26.17 15.76
CA TYR A 11 22.11 26.32 14.71
C TYR A 11 21.85 24.99 13.96
N LEU A 12 22.91 24.30 13.55
CA LEU A 12 22.80 22.99 12.89
C LEU A 12 22.09 21.96 13.76
N LEU A 13 22.48 21.86 15.01
CA LEU A 13 21.85 20.92 15.95
C LEU A 13 20.37 21.24 16.16
N ASN A 14 20.03 22.51 16.29
CA ASN A 14 18.65 22.95 16.43
C ASN A 14 17.82 22.63 15.18
N VAL A 15 18.34 22.86 13.99
CA VAL A 15 17.67 22.53 12.72
C VAL A 15 17.47 21.01 12.60
N LEU A 16 18.51 20.22 12.85
CA LEU A 16 18.43 18.76 12.79
C LEU A 16 17.43 18.22 13.81
N SER A 17 17.49 18.67 15.05
CA SER A 17 16.57 18.25 16.11
C SER A 17 15.12 18.61 15.77
N SER A 18 14.88 19.84 15.29
CA SER A 18 13.55 20.29 14.90
C SER A 18 13.02 19.49 13.72
N THR A 19 13.86 19.22 12.70
CA THR A 19 13.48 18.42 11.55
C THR A 19 13.16 16.98 11.96
N PHE A 20 14.00 16.37 12.80
CA PHE A 20 13.77 15.02 13.30
C PHE A 20 12.47 14.91 14.09
N ASN A 21 12.21 15.90 14.96
CA ASN A 21 10.98 15.97 15.74
C ASN A 21 9.72 16.11 14.84
N GLN A 22 9.79 16.95 13.81
CA GLN A 22 8.69 17.11 12.84
C GLN A 22 8.44 15.81 12.06
N LEU A 23 9.50 15.14 11.61
CA LEU A 23 9.38 13.84 10.94
C LEU A 23 8.78 12.78 11.87
N PHE A 24 9.19 12.75 13.13
CA PHE A 24 8.65 11.83 14.13
C PHE A 24 7.17 12.07 14.41
N ILE A 25 6.75 13.34 14.54
CA ILE A 25 5.34 13.70 14.72
C ILE A 25 4.51 13.34 13.48
N LEU A 26 5.05 13.50 12.28
CA LEU A 26 4.35 13.21 11.04
C LEU A 26 4.25 11.69 10.77
N PHE A 27 5.36 10.98 10.89
CA PHE A 27 5.44 9.57 10.51
C PHE A 27 5.21 8.60 11.68
N GLY A 28 5.46 9.01 12.91
CA GLY A 28 5.28 8.16 14.09
C GLY A 28 3.87 7.61 14.23
N PRO A 29 2.83 8.46 14.27
CA PRO A 29 1.44 8.01 14.35
C PRO A 29 1.03 7.15 13.14
N LEU A 30 1.51 7.49 11.94
CA LEU A 30 1.25 6.71 10.73
C LEU A 30 1.83 5.29 10.85
N LEU A 31 3.05 5.17 11.34
CA LEU A 31 3.73 3.88 11.54
C LEU A 31 3.00 3.02 12.57
N VAL A 32 2.61 3.62 13.71
CA VAL A 32 1.80 2.94 14.73
C VAL A 32 0.48 2.46 14.15
N PHE A 33 -0.20 3.31 13.37
CA PHE A 33 -1.45 2.97 12.71
C PHE A 33 -1.30 1.79 11.74
N VAL A 34 -0.26 1.78 10.92
CA VAL A 34 0.04 0.66 9.99
C VAL A 34 0.30 -0.64 10.76
N ILE A 35 1.05 -0.57 11.87
CA ILE A 35 1.30 -1.75 12.72
C ILE A 35 -0.01 -2.29 13.30
N VAL A 36 -0.85 -1.43 13.86
CA VAL A 36 -2.15 -1.80 14.44
C VAL A 36 -3.06 -2.41 13.38
N LEU A 37 -3.13 -1.81 12.18
CA LEU A 37 -3.90 -2.37 11.07
C LEU A 37 -3.39 -3.76 10.65
N ASN A 38 -2.08 -3.94 10.55
CA ASN A 38 -1.50 -5.23 10.18
C ASN A 38 -1.81 -6.32 11.22
N LEU A 39 -1.66 -6.01 12.49
CA LEU A 39 -1.98 -6.92 13.59
C LEU A 39 -3.47 -7.29 13.61
N THR A 40 -4.35 -6.30 13.45
CA THR A 40 -5.82 -6.50 13.43
C THR A 40 -6.24 -7.31 12.22
N ALA A 41 -5.72 -7.00 11.04
CA ALA A 41 -6.00 -7.77 9.81
C ALA A 41 -5.56 -9.24 9.96
N GLY A 42 -4.35 -9.47 10.47
CA GLY A 42 -3.85 -10.83 10.72
C GLY A 42 -4.66 -11.59 11.78
N PHE A 43 -5.11 -10.91 12.83
CA PHE A 43 -5.98 -11.51 13.84
C PHE A 43 -7.35 -11.87 13.24
N THR A 44 -7.99 -10.94 12.55
CA THR A 44 -9.30 -11.13 11.91
C THR A 44 -9.27 -12.26 10.89
N ALA A 45 -8.23 -12.31 10.04
CA ALA A 45 -8.07 -13.39 9.06
C ALA A 45 -7.95 -14.76 9.76
N ARG A 46 -7.12 -14.88 10.81
CA ARG A 46 -6.97 -16.14 11.56
C ARG A 46 -8.29 -16.58 12.21
N MET A 47 -9.03 -15.63 12.81
CA MET A 47 -10.32 -15.93 13.42
C MET A 47 -11.35 -16.34 12.38
N SER A 48 -11.45 -15.64 11.26
CA SER A 48 -12.37 -15.98 10.17
C SER A 48 -12.08 -17.36 9.58
N ILE A 49 -10.80 -17.70 9.35
CA ILE A 49 -10.39 -19.04 8.89
C ILE A 49 -10.76 -20.11 9.90
N ARG A 50 -10.62 -19.82 11.19
CA ARG A 50 -10.96 -20.78 12.26
C ARG A 50 -12.46 -21.06 12.36
N PHE A 51 -13.31 -20.04 12.18
CA PHE A 51 -14.76 -20.18 12.28
C PHE A 51 -15.42 -20.70 11.00
N TRP A 52 -14.99 -20.20 9.84
CA TRP A 52 -15.66 -20.48 8.55
C TRP A 52 -14.87 -21.46 7.69
N GLY A 53 -13.66 -21.79 8.07
CA GLY A 53 -12.75 -22.61 7.27
C GLY A 53 -12.06 -21.80 6.18
N ARG A 54 -10.90 -22.31 5.76
CA ARG A 54 -10.04 -21.64 4.77
C ARG A 54 -10.75 -21.41 3.42
N ASN A 55 -11.48 -22.41 2.95
CA ASN A 55 -12.10 -22.33 1.63
C ASN A 55 -13.21 -21.27 1.60
N LEU A 56 -14.10 -21.26 2.60
CA LEU A 56 -15.17 -20.26 2.65
C LEU A 56 -14.62 -18.83 2.81
N PHE A 57 -13.56 -18.66 3.59
CA PHE A 57 -12.90 -17.37 3.73
C PHE A 57 -12.25 -16.90 2.41
N LEU A 58 -11.52 -17.78 1.73
CA LEU A 58 -10.86 -17.44 0.46
C LEU A 58 -11.86 -17.16 -0.65
N TYR A 59 -12.85 -18.03 -0.85
CA TYR A 59 -13.84 -17.90 -1.92
C TYR A 59 -14.95 -16.90 -1.60
N GLY A 60 -15.23 -16.63 -0.33
CA GLY A 60 -16.23 -15.64 0.09
C GLY A 60 -15.67 -14.21 0.08
N PHE A 61 -14.52 -13.98 0.69
CA PHE A 61 -13.95 -12.64 0.89
C PHE A 61 -12.64 -12.42 0.13
N GLY A 62 -11.80 -13.44 0.04
CA GLY A 62 -10.47 -13.33 -0.56
C GLY A 62 -10.53 -12.99 -2.04
N TRP A 63 -11.46 -13.55 -2.80
CA TRP A 63 -11.60 -13.27 -4.23
C TRP A 63 -11.93 -11.79 -4.50
N LEU A 64 -12.84 -11.21 -3.70
CA LEU A 64 -13.23 -9.81 -3.87
C LEU A 64 -12.06 -8.88 -3.57
N GLY A 65 -11.40 -9.08 -2.42
CA GLY A 65 -10.24 -8.27 -2.03
C GLY A 65 -9.09 -8.40 -3.01
N CYS A 66 -8.77 -9.62 -3.45
CA CYS A 66 -7.72 -9.87 -4.43
C CYS A 66 -8.06 -9.24 -5.78
N SER A 67 -9.30 -9.41 -6.27
CA SER A 67 -9.71 -8.83 -7.54
C SER A 67 -9.65 -7.31 -7.54
N VAL A 68 -10.09 -6.64 -6.48
CA VAL A 68 -9.97 -5.17 -6.33
C VAL A 68 -8.51 -4.75 -6.31
N HIS A 69 -7.64 -5.50 -5.61
CA HIS A 69 -6.21 -5.25 -5.55
C HIS A 69 -5.57 -5.31 -6.94
N GLU A 70 -5.77 -6.40 -7.66
CA GLU A 70 -5.17 -6.62 -8.98
C GLU A 70 -5.75 -5.67 -10.05
N LEU A 71 -7.08 -5.43 -10.02
CA LEU A 71 -7.72 -4.45 -10.90
C LEU A 71 -7.17 -3.04 -10.69
N SER A 72 -6.81 -2.67 -9.45
CA SER A 72 -6.21 -1.38 -9.19
C SER A 72 -4.84 -1.24 -9.83
N HIS A 73 -3.99 -2.28 -9.77
CA HIS A 73 -2.71 -2.30 -10.48
C HIS A 73 -2.90 -2.17 -11.99
N ALA A 74 -3.83 -2.94 -12.56
CA ALA A 74 -4.12 -2.90 -13.99
C ALA A 74 -4.64 -1.53 -14.43
N PHE A 75 -5.54 -0.92 -13.68
CA PHE A 75 -6.11 0.39 -13.97
C PHE A 75 -5.03 1.49 -14.01
N PHE A 76 -4.19 1.56 -12.98
CA PHE A 76 -3.09 2.52 -12.97
C PHE A 76 -2.03 2.22 -14.02
N ALA A 77 -1.75 0.95 -14.33
CA ALA A 77 -0.86 0.59 -15.43
C ALA A 77 -1.37 1.14 -16.77
N ILE A 78 -2.67 1.05 -17.05
CA ILE A 78 -3.29 1.62 -18.25
C ILE A 78 -3.17 3.14 -18.27
N ILE A 79 -3.50 3.82 -17.16
CA ILE A 79 -3.40 5.29 -17.05
C ILE A 79 -1.99 5.76 -17.38
N PHE A 80 -0.95 5.07 -16.85
CA PHE A 80 0.43 5.45 -17.10
C PHE A 80 1.01 4.89 -18.41
N GLY A 81 0.16 4.30 -19.27
CA GLY A 81 0.55 3.82 -20.60
C GLY A 81 1.46 2.60 -20.59
N HIS A 82 1.40 1.78 -19.53
CA HIS A 82 2.07 0.50 -19.47
C HIS A 82 1.32 -0.53 -20.31
N LYS A 83 2.05 -1.43 -20.94
CA LYS A 83 1.45 -2.56 -21.64
C LYS A 83 1.19 -3.67 -20.62
N ILE A 84 -0.06 -4.05 -20.45
CA ILE A 84 -0.42 -5.21 -19.64
C ILE A 84 -0.11 -6.47 -20.43
N ASN A 85 0.65 -7.39 -19.83
CA ASN A 85 1.02 -8.67 -20.44
C ASN A 85 0.09 -9.79 -19.96
N GLU A 86 -0.26 -9.79 -18.67
CA GLU A 86 -1.08 -10.82 -18.04
C GLU A 86 -1.82 -10.26 -16.85
N ILE A 87 -3.06 -10.73 -16.66
CA ILE A 87 -3.89 -10.41 -15.49
C ILE A 87 -4.49 -11.71 -14.97
N GLU A 88 -4.15 -12.08 -13.76
CA GLU A 88 -4.83 -13.13 -12.99
C GLU A 88 -5.47 -12.48 -11.76
N LEU A 89 -6.79 -12.30 -11.77
CA LEU A 89 -7.50 -11.58 -10.69
C LEU A 89 -7.61 -12.44 -9.43
N PHE A 90 -7.84 -13.75 -9.58
CA PHE A 90 -7.98 -14.66 -8.46
C PHE A 90 -7.72 -16.09 -8.89
N LYS A 91 -6.67 -16.70 -8.33
CA LYS A 91 -6.30 -18.10 -8.56
C LYS A 91 -5.80 -18.69 -7.24
N PRO A 92 -6.70 -19.25 -6.44
CA PRO A 92 -6.29 -19.88 -5.20
C PRO A 92 -5.44 -21.12 -5.48
N SER A 93 -4.11 -20.95 -5.38
CA SER A 93 -3.14 -22.03 -5.44
C SER A 93 -2.95 -22.62 -4.05
N GLY A 94 -2.90 -23.95 -3.95
CA GLY A 94 -2.70 -24.64 -2.68
C GLY A 94 -1.32 -24.45 -2.05
N ASN A 95 -0.37 -23.88 -2.80
CA ASN A 95 1.06 -23.86 -2.46
C ASN A 95 1.56 -22.55 -1.83
N GLY A 96 0.67 -21.66 -1.40
CA GLY A 96 1.09 -20.38 -0.78
C GLY A 96 1.56 -19.31 -1.77
N GLU A 97 1.36 -19.52 -3.06
CA GLU A 97 1.57 -18.53 -4.11
C GLU A 97 0.55 -17.39 -4.02
N SER A 98 0.84 -16.26 -4.67
CA SER A 98 -0.05 -15.11 -4.70
C SER A 98 -1.43 -15.50 -5.25
N LEU A 99 -2.49 -14.98 -4.62
CA LEU A 99 -3.88 -15.26 -5.03
C LEU A 99 -4.25 -14.62 -6.37
N GLY A 100 -3.46 -13.68 -6.85
CA GLY A 100 -3.60 -13.01 -8.14
C GLY A 100 -2.30 -12.27 -8.49
N HIS A 101 -2.18 -11.84 -9.73
CA HIS A 101 -1.08 -10.97 -10.15
C HIS A 101 -1.40 -10.19 -11.43
N VAL A 102 -0.77 -9.03 -11.59
CA VAL A 102 -0.76 -8.25 -12.82
C VAL A 102 0.66 -8.09 -13.29
N SER A 103 0.95 -8.63 -14.47
CA SER A 103 2.23 -8.44 -15.15
C SER A 103 2.10 -7.32 -16.19
N HIS A 104 2.99 -6.35 -16.12
CA HIS A 104 3.02 -5.23 -17.06
C HIS A 104 4.45 -4.91 -17.50
N SER A 105 4.59 -4.31 -18.67
CA SER A 105 5.86 -3.83 -19.22
C SER A 105 5.75 -2.35 -19.59
N TYR A 106 6.86 -1.63 -19.49
CA TYR A 106 6.92 -0.20 -19.76
C TYR A 106 8.23 0.21 -20.43
N ASN A 107 8.23 1.37 -21.08
CA ASN A 107 9.43 1.93 -21.67
C ASN A 107 10.27 2.65 -20.61
N LYS A 108 11.44 2.08 -20.28
CA LYS A 108 12.38 2.63 -19.28
C LYS A 108 12.91 4.04 -19.62
N LYS A 109 12.80 4.47 -20.88
CA LYS A 109 13.22 5.81 -21.34
C LYS A 109 12.14 6.86 -21.09
N SER A 110 10.88 6.48 -20.89
CA SER A 110 9.78 7.39 -20.59
C SER A 110 9.73 7.71 -19.09
N ILE A 111 9.94 8.97 -18.73
CA ILE A 111 9.85 9.45 -17.35
C ILE A 111 8.41 9.25 -16.83
N TYR A 112 7.39 9.52 -17.65
CA TYR A 112 5.99 9.32 -17.31
C TYR A 112 5.68 7.88 -16.91
N GLN A 113 6.08 6.92 -17.73
CA GLN A 113 5.88 5.51 -17.42
C GLN A 113 6.70 5.05 -16.22
N LYS A 114 7.94 5.56 -16.10
CA LYS A 114 8.79 5.24 -14.93
C LYS A 114 8.16 5.74 -13.63
N THR A 115 7.61 6.95 -13.62
CA THR A 115 6.88 7.49 -12.47
C THR A 115 5.60 6.69 -12.19
N GLY A 116 4.97 6.14 -13.23
CA GLY A 116 3.82 5.26 -13.13
C GLY A 116 4.03 4.05 -12.22
N ASN A 117 5.24 3.48 -12.16
CA ASN A 117 5.52 2.36 -11.26
C ASN A 117 5.24 2.68 -9.79
N PHE A 118 5.54 3.91 -9.35
CA PHE A 118 5.22 4.34 -7.99
C PHE A 118 3.70 4.34 -7.76
N PHE A 119 2.94 4.94 -8.68
CA PHE A 119 1.47 5.00 -8.57
C PHE A 119 0.82 3.63 -8.69
N ILE A 120 1.33 2.77 -9.58
CA ILE A 120 0.88 1.38 -9.68
C ILE A 120 1.13 0.66 -8.34
N GLY A 121 2.30 0.87 -7.70
CA GLY A 121 2.62 0.24 -6.41
C GLY A 121 1.68 0.65 -5.27
N ILE A 122 1.23 1.91 -5.22
CA ILE A 122 0.32 2.40 -4.17
C ILE A 122 -1.17 2.27 -4.54
N SER A 123 -1.49 1.87 -5.77
CA SER A 123 -2.86 1.82 -6.29
C SER A 123 -3.83 0.97 -5.46
N PRO A 124 -3.46 -0.20 -4.88
CA PRO A 124 -4.37 -0.95 -4.04
C PRO A 124 -4.77 -0.22 -2.75
N LEU A 125 -3.86 0.57 -2.21
CA LEU A 125 -4.15 1.41 -1.03
C LEU A 125 -5.20 2.48 -1.36
N LEU A 126 -5.04 3.16 -2.51
CA LEU A 126 -6.00 4.16 -2.98
C LEU A 126 -7.36 3.54 -3.29
N SER A 127 -7.39 2.44 -4.02
CA SER A 127 -8.63 1.74 -4.38
C SER A 127 -9.33 1.16 -3.16
N GLY A 128 -8.59 0.56 -2.24
CA GLY A 128 -9.13 0.06 -0.98
C GLY A 128 -9.75 1.17 -0.13
N GLY A 129 -9.09 2.33 -0.05
CA GLY A 129 -9.62 3.52 0.62
C GLY A 129 -10.92 4.02 0.00
N ILE A 130 -11.00 4.06 -1.34
CA ILE A 130 -12.21 4.45 -2.07
C ILE A 130 -13.35 3.45 -1.81
N VAL A 131 -13.08 2.15 -1.88
CA VAL A 131 -14.09 1.10 -1.62
C VAL A 131 -14.62 1.21 -0.20
N LEU A 132 -13.75 1.41 0.79
CA LEU A 132 -14.16 1.62 2.19
C LEU A 132 -15.02 2.88 2.34
N PHE A 133 -14.59 3.98 1.74
CA PHE A 133 -15.34 5.25 1.78
C PHE A 133 -16.74 5.11 1.19
N ILE A 134 -16.85 4.50 0.00
CA ILE A 134 -18.15 4.22 -0.65
C ILE A 134 -19.00 3.30 0.23
N SER A 135 -18.41 2.27 0.82
CA SER A 135 -19.14 1.33 1.71
C SER A 135 -19.73 2.06 2.92
N VAL A 136 -18.98 2.98 3.51
CA VAL A 136 -19.49 3.82 4.62
C VAL A 136 -20.64 4.70 4.16
N LEU A 137 -20.54 5.35 2.98
CA LEU A 137 -21.61 6.20 2.45
C LEU A 137 -22.91 5.43 2.12
N ILE A 138 -22.81 4.15 1.80
CA ILE A 138 -24.01 3.31 1.52
C ILE A 138 -24.71 2.88 2.82
N ILE A 139 -23.94 2.72 3.90
CA ILE A 139 -24.48 2.23 5.19
C ILE A 139 -25.10 3.38 6.00
N PHE A 140 -24.61 4.61 5.85
CA PHE A 140 -25.07 5.81 6.56
C PHE A 140 -25.82 6.77 5.65
#